data_79d0a79691a7d24706c8fc70c11f709a
#
_entry.id   79d0a79691a7d24706c8fc70c11f709a
#
_cell.length_a   1.000
_cell.length_b   1.000
_cell.length_c   1.000
_cell.angle_alpha   90.00
_cell.angle_beta   90.00
_cell.angle_gamma   90.00
#
_symmetry.space_group_name_H-M   'P 1'
#
loop_
_entity.id
_entity.type
_entity.pdbx_description
1 polymer ?
#
loop_
_entity_poly.entity_id
_entity_poly.type
_entity_poly.pdbx_seq_one_letter_code
_entity_poly.pdbx_strand_id
1 'polypeptide(L)'
;MQLKHILQYSVLAAALATGAAHAQNVVLYSSNNTETIETALEAVKQHAPKLNVQPVTGGTGTMMKRIEAESQNPRGDLFWSGGFGTLGAYRQHLQPYRPADLDKIPAEFRGPDDLWVGTNVHVMVMMVNERQLKGLPAPATWSDLMQPQWKNKFAITDPSKSGTAYMLVYGLYKQFGQEGLDKIAANAVVTASSGTTYKGVAAGEYAVGMTLEYAAQEYVAGGQKEIKLVYPTEGSYLAPEGMFIIKGAKNMDAAKALYDGLLSKESQESQLVKNFRCPTRTDVAVASLTTLPDLKTIKIFPVSQEAAATEYEAVVAAWNQAVAKSK
;
A
#
# COMPACT_ATOMS: atom_id res chain seq x y z
N MET A 1 53.91 72.74 12.99
CA MET A 1 53.83 71.43 13.69
C MET A 1 52.36 71.10 13.86
N GLN A 2 51.78 70.29 13.00
CA GLN A 2 50.43 69.75 13.17
C GLN A 2 50.43 68.26 12.84
N LEU A 3 50.16 67.47 13.86
CA LEU A 3 49.97 66.05 13.75
C LEU A 3 48.57 65.79 13.19
N LYS A 4 48.49 65.13 12.04
CA LYS A 4 47.24 64.62 11.49
C LYS A 4 46.99 63.22 12.07
N HIS A 5 45.95 63.10 12.87
CA HIS A 5 45.41 61.80 13.27
C HIS A 5 44.65 61.16 12.13
N ILE A 6 45.13 60.03 11.63
CA ILE A 6 44.40 59.16 10.69
C ILE A 6 43.60 58.18 11.53
N LEU A 7 42.28 58.38 11.55
CA LEU A 7 41.33 57.43 12.13
C LEU A 7 41.07 56.32 11.12
N GLN A 8 41.59 55.13 11.39
CA GLN A 8 41.23 53.93 10.61
C GLN A 8 39.90 53.40 11.09
N TYR A 9 38.86 53.54 10.27
CA TYR A 9 37.57 52.83 10.44
C TYR A 9 37.73 51.40 9.91
N SER A 10 37.93 50.43 10.83
CA SER A 10 37.79 49.01 10.52
C SER A 10 36.31 48.69 10.40
N VAL A 11 35.81 48.59 9.16
CA VAL A 11 34.47 48.09 8.88
C VAL A 11 34.52 46.58 9.00
N LEU A 12 34.03 46.04 10.13
CA LEU A 12 33.83 44.61 10.35
C LEU A 12 32.58 44.20 9.52
N ALA A 13 32.81 43.74 8.29
CA ALA A 13 31.75 43.11 7.50
C ALA A 13 31.42 41.75 8.12
N ALA A 14 30.46 41.73 9.00
CA ALA A 14 29.82 40.48 9.44
C ALA A 14 29.05 39.91 8.21
N ALA A 15 29.67 38.95 7.50
CA ALA A 15 28.99 38.15 6.52
C ALA A 15 27.96 37.30 7.23
N LEU A 16 26.73 37.79 7.27
CA LEU A 16 25.54 36.98 7.56
C LEU A 16 25.44 35.96 6.41
N ALA A 17 26.06 34.80 6.59
CA ALA A 17 25.75 33.62 5.80
C ALA A 17 24.31 33.21 6.15
N THR A 18 23.32 33.89 5.56
CA THR A 18 21.96 33.39 5.45
C THR A 18 22.08 32.15 4.57
N GLY A 19 22.25 31.00 5.21
CA GLY A 19 22.10 29.73 4.52
C GLY A 19 20.71 29.74 3.87
N ALA A 20 20.68 30.06 2.58
CA ALA A 20 19.46 29.87 1.78
C ALA A 20 19.01 28.45 2.01
N ALA A 21 17.92 28.28 2.73
CA ALA A 21 17.32 26.99 2.95
C ALA A 21 16.78 26.52 1.58
N HIS A 22 17.67 25.94 0.75
CA HIS A 22 17.24 25.36 -0.51
C HIS A 22 16.17 24.34 -0.24
N ALA A 23 15.00 24.50 -0.89
CA ALA A 23 13.95 23.49 -0.89
C ALA A 23 14.56 22.19 -1.43
N GLN A 24 14.44 21.12 -0.66
CA GLN A 24 14.92 19.81 -1.07
C GLN A 24 13.84 19.17 -1.96
N ASN A 25 13.99 19.29 -3.26
CA ASN A 25 13.05 18.69 -4.21
C ASN A 25 13.21 17.18 -4.22
N VAL A 26 12.08 16.46 -4.27
CA VAL A 26 12.05 15.01 -4.39
C VAL A 26 10.86 14.60 -5.25
N VAL A 27 11.09 13.72 -6.21
CA VAL A 27 10.04 13.16 -7.06
C VAL A 27 9.58 11.83 -6.48
N LEU A 28 8.32 11.79 -6.07
CA LEU A 28 7.67 10.61 -5.51
C LEU A 28 6.84 9.90 -6.60
N TYR A 29 7.25 8.71 -7.00
CA TYR A 29 6.39 7.82 -7.76
C TYR A 29 5.49 7.02 -6.82
N SER A 30 4.18 6.96 -7.10
CA SER A 30 3.24 6.27 -6.23
C SER A 30 2.06 5.66 -6.98
N SER A 31 1.58 4.53 -6.48
CA SER A 31 0.30 3.96 -6.89
C SER A 31 -0.85 4.23 -5.90
N ASN A 32 -0.60 5.01 -4.86
CA ASN A 32 -1.64 5.51 -3.98
C ASN A 32 -2.53 6.56 -4.68
N ASN A 33 -3.76 6.71 -4.19
CA ASN A 33 -4.63 7.82 -4.58
C ASN A 33 -4.12 9.15 -3.99
N THR A 34 -4.62 10.26 -4.51
CA THR A 34 -4.21 11.61 -4.11
C THR A 34 -4.44 11.87 -2.63
N GLU A 35 -5.58 11.48 -2.09
CA GLU A 35 -5.94 11.69 -0.68
C GLU A 35 -4.95 11.00 0.28
N THR A 36 -4.59 9.75 -0.02
CA THR A 36 -3.58 9.01 0.75
C THR A 36 -2.21 9.70 0.71
N ILE A 37 -1.81 10.20 -0.46
CA ILE A 37 -0.53 10.90 -0.62
C ILE A 37 -0.55 12.22 0.18
N GLU A 38 -1.59 13.02 0.05
CA GLU A 38 -1.74 14.28 0.76
C GLU A 38 -1.72 14.09 2.28
N THR A 39 -2.46 13.10 2.79
CA THR A 39 -2.46 12.73 4.21
C THR A 39 -1.06 12.41 4.72
N ALA A 40 -0.30 11.59 3.98
CA ALA A 40 1.07 11.25 4.37
C ALA A 40 2.00 12.45 4.31
N LEU A 41 1.90 13.26 3.26
CA LEU A 41 2.78 14.43 3.09
C LEU A 41 2.52 15.54 4.12
N GLU A 42 1.28 15.67 4.63
CA GLU A 42 1.00 16.55 5.77
C GLU A 42 1.78 16.11 7.03
N ALA A 43 1.82 14.82 7.32
CA ALA A 43 2.60 14.29 8.43
C ALA A 43 4.12 14.42 8.17
N VAL A 44 4.58 14.13 6.96
CA VAL A 44 5.99 14.28 6.56
C VAL A 44 6.49 15.71 6.74
N LYS A 45 5.66 16.72 6.48
CA LYS A 45 6.04 18.14 6.68
C LYS A 45 6.42 18.48 8.13
N GLN A 46 5.91 17.72 9.11
CA GLN A 46 6.28 17.92 10.52
C GLN A 46 7.73 17.47 10.78
N HIS A 47 8.20 16.43 10.09
CA HIS A 47 9.55 15.90 10.21
C HIS A 47 10.56 16.59 9.29
N ALA A 48 10.12 16.92 8.08
CA ALA A 48 10.96 17.47 7.03
C ALA A 48 10.29 18.67 6.34
N PRO A 49 10.17 19.82 7.04
CA PRO A 49 9.41 21.00 6.55
C PRO A 49 10.00 21.64 5.29
N LYS A 50 11.26 21.35 4.95
CA LYS A 50 11.94 21.87 3.77
C LYS A 50 11.76 20.99 2.53
N LEU A 51 11.15 19.80 2.67
CA LEU A 51 10.90 18.94 1.52
C LEU A 51 9.81 19.53 0.62
N ASN A 52 10.14 19.60 -0.67
CA ASN A 52 9.19 19.89 -1.74
C ASN A 52 8.96 18.59 -2.53
N VAL A 53 7.90 17.87 -2.21
CA VAL A 53 7.58 16.59 -2.82
C VAL A 53 6.73 16.80 -4.06
N GLN A 54 7.13 16.18 -5.18
CA GLN A 54 6.41 16.18 -6.44
C GLN A 54 5.86 14.78 -6.72
N PRO A 55 4.58 14.51 -6.42
CA PRO A 55 3.98 13.21 -6.68
C PRO A 55 3.73 13.00 -8.18
N VAL A 56 4.05 11.80 -8.65
CA VAL A 56 3.66 11.29 -9.97
C VAL A 56 2.94 9.96 -9.75
N THR A 57 1.66 9.91 -10.07
CA THR A 57 0.80 8.78 -9.77
C THR A 57 0.50 7.92 -10.99
N GLY A 58 0.29 6.63 -10.75
CA GLY A 58 -0.10 5.66 -11.77
C GLY A 58 -0.19 4.26 -11.16
N GLY A 59 -0.75 3.30 -11.90
CA GLY A 59 -0.81 1.92 -11.42
C GLY A 59 0.60 1.35 -11.16
N THR A 60 0.75 0.47 -10.17
CA THR A 60 2.05 -0.10 -9.75
C THR A 60 2.85 -0.63 -10.93
N GLY A 61 2.26 -1.45 -11.79
CA GLY A 61 2.95 -2.00 -12.96
C GLY A 61 3.41 -0.92 -13.96
N THR A 62 2.64 0.15 -14.13
CA THR A 62 3.02 1.28 -14.99
C THR A 62 4.21 2.02 -14.41
N MET A 63 4.21 2.27 -13.10
CA MET A 63 5.32 2.95 -12.43
C MET A 63 6.59 2.09 -12.44
N MET A 64 6.48 0.78 -12.24
CA MET A 64 7.64 -0.13 -12.32
C MET A 64 8.26 -0.15 -13.71
N LYS A 65 7.46 -0.26 -14.77
CA LYS A 65 7.95 -0.18 -16.16
C LYS A 65 8.59 1.18 -16.46
N ARG A 66 8.06 2.26 -15.89
CA ARG A 66 8.65 3.59 -16.02
C ARG A 66 10.00 3.67 -15.33
N ILE A 67 10.13 3.16 -14.10
CA ILE A 67 11.42 3.10 -13.39
C ILE A 67 12.46 2.30 -14.20
N GLU A 68 12.06 1.16 -14.77
CA GLU A 68 12.90 0.35 -15.63
C GLU A 68 13.35 1.12 -16.90
N ALA A 69 12.43 1.75 -17.59
CA ALA A 69 12.72 2.54 -18.79
C ALA A 69 13.62 3.75 -18.51
N GLU A 70 13.53 4.34 -17.32
CA GLU A 70 14.33 5.47 -16.87
C GLU A 70 15.64 5.06 -16.17
N SER A 71 15.98 3.76 -16.10
CA SER A 71 17.09 3.23 -15.27
C SER A 71 18.46 3.86 -15.56
N GLN A 72 18.73 4.30 -16.79
CA GLN A 72 19.97 4.99 -17.17
C GLN A 72 20.00 6.47 -16.77
N ASN A 73 18.83 7.09 -16.55
CA ASN A 73 18.69 8.48 -16.15
C ASN A 73 17.41 8.66 -15.35
N PRO A 74 17.37 8.20 -14.08
CA PRO A 74 16.18 8.24 -13.25
C PRO A 74 15.60 9.65 -13.11
N ARG A 75 14.28 9.74 -13.19
CA ARG A 75 13.52 10.98 -12.99
C ARG A 75 12.74 10.96 -11.68
N GLY A 76 12.46 9.77 -11.13
CA GLY A 76 11.92 9.56 -9.81
C GLY A 76 13.04 9.34 -8.81
N ASP A 77 12.80 9.71 -7.55
CA ASP A 77 13.74 9.51 -6.44
C ASP A 77 13.29 8.41 -5.49
N LEU A 78 11.98 8.31 -5.24
CA LEU A 78 11.38 7.32 -4.35
C LEU A 78 10.12 6.75 -4.99
N PHE A 79 9.88 5.46 -4.78
CA PHE A 79 8.60 4.82 -5.09
C PHE A 79 7.89 4.41 -3.79
N TRP A 80 6.58 4.66 -3.72
CA TRP A 80 5.75 4.28 -2.58
C TRP A 80 4.45 3.63 -3.03
N SER A 81 4.06 2.54 -2.32
CA SER A 81 2.86 1.75 -2.54
C SER A 81 3.00 0.66 -3.60
N GLY A 82 3.99 -0.21 -3.41
CA GLY A 82 4.13 -1.44 -4.18
C GLY A 82 4.01 -2.67 -3.30
N GLY A 83 3.25 -3.67 -3.74
CA GLY A 83 3.23 -4.98 -3.10
C GLY A 83 4.60 -5.64 -3.17
N PHE A 84 5.02 -6.35 -2.12
CA PHE A 84 6.35 -6.95 -1.97
C PHE A 84 6.74 -7.88 -3.13
N GLY A 85 5.76 -8.63 -3.67
CA GLY A 85 5.99 -9.44 -4.85
C GLY A 85 6.48 -8.63 -6.04
N THR A 86 5.85 -7.48 -6.31
CA THR A 86 6.28 -6.58 -7.36
C THR A 86 7.64 -5.98 -7.06
N LEU A 87 7.90 -5.53 -5.81
CA LEU A 87 9.20 -4.97 -5.44
C LEU A 87 10.33 -5.99 -5.65
N GLY A 88 10.09 -7.24 -5.27
CA GLY A 88 11.04 -8.34 -5.45
C GLY A 88 11.41 -8.59 -6.91
N ALA A 89 10.47 -8.45 -7.85
CA ALA A 89 10.69 -8.61 -9.28
C ALA A 89 11.57 -7.49 -9.89
N TYR A 90 11.60 -6.32 -9.25
CA TYR A 90 12.34 -5.15 -9.75
C TYR A 90 13.58 -4.79 -8.89
N ARG A 91 14.07 -5.72 -8.04
CA ARG A 91 15.15 -5.45 -7.08
C ARG A 91 16.42 -4.84 -7.67
N GLN A 92 16.72 -5.07 -8.96
CA GLN A 92 17.88 -4.48 -9.64
C GLN A 92 17.81 -2.96 -9.80
N HIS A 93 16.60 -2.37 -9.67
CA HIS A 93 16.33 -0.93 -9.79
C HIS A 93 16.18 -0.25 -8.42
N LEU A 94 16.36 -0.97 -7.32
CA LEU A 94 16.20 -0.48 -5.96
C LEU A 94 17.57 -0.12 -5.36
N GLN A 95 17.59 0.98 -4.60
CA GLN A 95 18.74 1.45 -3.84
C GLN A 95 18.60 1.01 -2.38
N PRO A 96 19.53 0.24 -1.82
CA PRO A 96 19.50 -0.09 -0.40
C PRO A 96 19.51 1.17 0.49
N TYR A 97 18.63 1.17 1.48
CA TYR A 97 18.60 2.20 2.50
C TYR A 97 18.05 1.65 3.81
N ARG A 98 18.82 1.85 4.90
CA ARG A 98 18.43 1.44 6.25
C ARG A 98 17.93 2.66 7.04
N PRO A 99 16.61 2.81 7.25
CA PRO A 99 16.06 3.91 8.05
C PRO A 99 16.39 3.74 9.55
N ALA A 100 16.41 4.86 10.28
CA ALA A 100 16.73 4.85 11.71
C ALA A 100 15.73 4.02 12.54
N ASP A 101 14.44 4.08 12.20
CA ASP A 101 13.35 3.40 12.90
C ASP A 101 13.07 1.97 12.40
N LEU A 102 14.00 1.35 11.70
CA LEU A 102 13.79 0.00 11.15
C LEU A 102 13.45 -1.04 12.23
N ASP A 103 13.96 -0.87 13.45
CA ASP A 103 13.68 -1.76 14.59
C ASP A 103 12.19 -1.79 14.99
N LYS A 104 11.42 -0.75 14.66
CA LYS A 104 9.96 -0.68 14.89
C LYS A 104 9.15 -1.45 13.87
N ILE A 105 9.75 -1.91 12.78
CA ILE A 105 9.08 -2.66 11.72
C ILE A 105 9.43 -4.15 11.87
N PRO A 106 8.46 -5.06 12.01
CA PRO A 106 8.71 -6.50 12.03
C PRO A 106 9.48 -7.01 10.79
N ALA A 107 10.26 -8.07 10.96
CA ALA A 107 11.11 -8.60 9.90
C ALA A 107 10.32 -9.02 8.64
N GLU A 108 9.11 -9.53 8.82
CA GLU A 108 8.20 -9.90 7.73
C GLU A 108 7.75 -8.73 6.85
N PHE A 109 7.92 -7.49 7.33
CA PHE A 109 7.62 -6.26 6.58
C PHE A 109 8.88 -5.55 6.10
N ARG A 110 10.02 -6.25 6.02
CA ARG A 110 11.28 -5.73 5.49
C ARG A 110 11.69 -6.52 4.25
N GLY A 111 12.23 -5.81 3.26
CA GLY A 111 12.87 -6.45 2.12
C GLY A 111 14.27 -6.95 2.45
N PRO A 112 14.82 -7.89 1.66
CA PRO A 112 16.20 -8.32 1.80
C PRO A 112 17.16 -7.15 1.53
N ASP A 113 18.31 -7.19 2.16
CA ASP A 113 19.41 -6.24 1.91
C ASP A 113 19.01 -4.75 2.03
N ASP A 114 18.04 -4.44 2.91
CA ASP A 114 17.49 -3.09 3.11
C ASP A 114 16.96 -2.44 1.80
N LEU A 115 16.49 -3.26 0.84
CA LEU A 115 16.01 -2.78 -0.47
C LEU A 115 14.66 -2.08 -0.41
N TRP A 116 13.78 -2.48 0.51
CA TRP A 116 12.48 -1.84 0.76
C TRP A 116 12.01 -2.06 2.18
N VAL A 117 11.05 -1.26 2.60
CA VAL A 117 10.33 -1.45 3.86
C VAL A 117 8.82 -1.32 3.64
N GLY A 118 8.06 -2.06 4.41
CA GLY A 118 6.60 -1.93 4.44
C GLY A 118 6.17 -0.66 5.16
N THR A 119 5.22 0.06 4.60
CA THR A 119 4.61 1.24 5.21
C THR A 119 3.23 0.95 5.78
N ASN A 120 2.52 0.02 5.18
CA ASN A 120 1.21 -0.44 5.61
C ASN A 120 0.96 -1.88 5.16
N VAL A 121 -0.04 -2.49 5.78
CA VAL A 121 -0.47 -3.85 5.45
C VAL A 121 -1.94 -3.80 5.04
N HIS A 122 -2.25 -4.36 3.90
CA HIS A 122 -3.63 -4.62 3.54
C HIS A 122 -4.07 -5.98 4.06
N VAL A 123 -5.14 -5.97 4.82
CA VAL A 123 -5.83 -7.19 5.27
C VAL A 123 -6.95 -7.49 4.28
N MET A 124 -6.99 -8.70 3.75
CA MET A 124 -8.06 -9.13 2.85
C MET A 124 -9.27 -9.55 3.65
N VAL A 125 -10.43 -8.98 3.30
CA VAL A 125 -11.71 -9.23 3.95
C VAL A 125 -12.82 -9.48 2.93
N MET A 126 -13.95 -9.93 3.39
CA MET A 126 -15.21 -9.83 2.66
C MET A 126 -15.95 -8.56 3.12
N MET A 127 -16.19 -7.65 2.18
CA MET A 127 -17.11 -6.54 2.35
C MET A 127 -18.51 -7.03 2.00
N VAL A 128 -19.43 -6.98 2.95
CA VAL A 128 -20.80 -7.52 2.80
C VAL A 128 -21.80 -6.37 2.83
N ASN A 129 -22.68 -6.31 1.83
CA ASN A 129 -23.85 -5.46 1.85
C ASN A 129 -25.06 -6.29 2.32
N GLU A 130 -25.46 -6.13 3.58
CA GLU A 130 -26.53 -6.92 4.20
C GLU A 130 -27.87 -6.81 3.47
N ARG A 131 -28.17 -5.66 2.83
CA ARG A 131 -29.41 -5.48 2.05
C ARG A 131 -29.43 -6.35 0.80
N GLN A 132 -28.26 -6.71 0.24
CA GLN A 132 -28.16 -7.50 -0.96
C GLN A 132 -28.06 -9.01 -0.70
N LEU A 133 -27.97 -9.44 0.55
CA LEU A 133 -27.98 -10.87 0.90
C LEU A 133 -29.31 -11.54 0.54
N LYS A 134 -30.42 -10.78 0.57
CA LYS A 134 -31.77 -11.26 0.19
C LYS A 134 -32.15 -12.60 0.82
N GLY A 135 -31.88 -12.72 2.13
CA GLY A 135 -32.17 -13.91 2.93
C GLY A 135 -31.06 -14.96 3.00
N LEU A 136 -29.96 -14.79 2.27
CA LEU A 136 -28.78 -15.61 2.48
C LEU A 136 -28.07 -15.22 3.78
N PRO A 137 -27.51 -16.18 4.50
CA PRO A 137 -26.60 -15.85 5.61
C PRO A 137 -25.36 -15.13 5.06
N ALA A 138 -24.81 -14.18 5.84
CA ALA A 138 -23.51 -13.60 5.51
C ALA A 138 -22.44 -14.69 5.46
N PRO A 139 -21.51 -14.68 4.50
CA PRO A 139 -20.43 -15.66 4.45
C PRO A 139 -19.47 -15.42 5.61
N ALA A 140 -18.99 -16.48 6.25
CA ALA A 140 -18.02 -16.44 7.34
C ALA A 140 -16.62 -16.93 6.91
N THR A 141 -16.55 -17.62 5.77
CA THR A 141 -15.35 -18.24 5.22
C THR A 141 -15.19 -17.92 3.74
N TRP A 142 -13.95 -18.02 3.22
CA TRP A 142 -13.74 -17.95 1.77
C TRP A 142 -14.46 -19.09 1.03
N SER A 143 -14.48 -20.28 1.64
CA SER A 143 -15.13 -21.47 1.07
C SER A 143 -16.65 -21.37 1.00
N ASP A 144 -17.29 -20.51 1.81
CA ASP A 144 -18.73 -20.24 1.65
C ASP A 144 -19.05 -19.70 0.25
N LEU A 145 -18.17 -18.84 -0.29
CA LEU A 145 -18.35 -18.23 -1.62
C LEU A 145 -18.16 -19.23 -2.78
N MET A 146 -17.63 -20.43 -2.50
CA MET A 146 -17.52 -21.53 -3.47
C MET A 146 -18.85 -22.25 -3.68
N GLN A 147 -19.86 -22.00 -2.84
CA GLN A 147 -21.17 -22.67 -2.93
C GLN A 147 -22.05 -22.04 -4.04
N PRO A 148 -22.86 -22.85 -4.75
CA PRO A 148 -23.64 -22.39 -5.91
C PRO A 148 -24.61 -21.23 -5.66
N GLN A 149 -25.10 -21.07 -4.40
CA GLN A 149 -25.98 -19.97 -4.03
C GLN A 149 -25.34 -18.58 -4.17
N TRP A 150 -24.00 -18.51 -4.27
CA TRP A 150 -23.25 -17.27 -4.45
C TRP A 150 -23.00 -16.88 -5.90
N LYS A 151 -23.48 -17.67 -6.86
CA LYS A 151 -23.27 -17.39 -8.28
C LYS A 151 -23.79 -15.99 -8.66
N ASN A 152 -22.86 -15.16 -9.22
CA ASN A 152 -23.07 -13.78 -9.62
C ASN A 152 -23.49 -12.82 -8.48
N LYS A 153 -23.27 -13.19 -7.20
CA LYS A 153 -23.62 -12.34 -6.06
C LYS A 153 -22.41 -11.71 -5.38
N PHE A 154 -21.22 -12.12 -5.72
CA PHE A 154 -20.01 -11.50 -5.22
C PHE A 154 -19.05 -11.12 -6.32
N ALA A 155 -18.21 -10.11 -6.02
CA ALA A 155 -17.20 -9.61 -6.93
C ALA A 155 -15.79 -9.86 -6.39
N ILE A 156 -14.86 -10.13 -7.32
CA ILE A 156 -13.42 -10.23 -7.09
C ILE A 156 -12.68 -9.49 -8.20
N THR A 157 -11.56 -8.87 -7.89
CA THR A 157 -10.76 -8.17 -8.91
C THR A 157 -9.85 -9.15 -9.64
N ASP A 158 -9.66 -8.93 -10.95
CA ASP A 158 -8.70 -9.64 -11.77
C ASP A 158 -7.27 -9.48 -11.20
N PRO A 159 -6.58 -10.57 -10.84
CA PRO A 159 -5.23 -10.52 -10.25
C PRO A 159 -4.18 -9.89 -11.17
N SER A 160 -4.38 -9.90 -12.48
CA SER A 160 -3.46 -9.25 -13.43
C SER A 160 -3.56 -7.72 -13.42
N LYS A 161 -4.61 -7.16 -12.81
CA LYS A 161 -4.91 -5.71 -12.81
C LYS A 161 -4.53 -5.01 -11.50
N SER A 162 -4.33 -5.76 -10.42
CA SER A 162 -4.06 -5.21 -9.09
C SER A 162 -3.13 -6.12 -8.29
N GLY A 163 -2.06 -5.57 -7.73
CA GLY A 163 -1.13 -6.33 -6.88
C GLY A 163 -1.79 -6.88 -5.63
N THR A 164 -2.74 -6.15 -5.03
CA THR A 164 -3.52 -6.64 -3.88
C THR A 164 -4.51 -7.72 -4.27
N ALA A 165 -5.16 -7.60 -5.44
CA ALA A 165 -6.00 -8.68 -5.97
C ALA A 165 -5.18 -9.93 -6.29
N TYR A 166 -3.95 -9.76 -6.78
CA TYR A 166 -3.03 -10.89 -6.96
C TYR A 166 -2.77 -11.60 -5.62
N MET A 167 -2.46 -10.87 -4.55
CA MET A 167 -2.21 -11.46 -3.24
C MET A 167 -3.43 -12.18 -2.67
N LEU A 168 -4.63 -11.67 -2.92
CA LEU A 168 -5.88 -12.36 -2.56
C LEU A 168 -6.02 -13.69 -3.31
N VAL A 169 -5.87 -13.67 -4.63
CA VAL A 169 -5.96 -14.88 -5.47
C VAL A 169 -4.83 -15.86 -5.17
N TYR A 170 -3.63 -15.34 -4.89
CA TYR A 170 -2.50 -16.16 -4.44
C TYR A 170 -2.81 -16.89 -3.12
N GLY A 171 -3.36 -16.17 -2.14
CA GLY A 171 -3.80 -16.77 -0.87
C GLY A 171 -4.85 -17.87 -1.08
N LEU A 172 -5.87 -17.60 -1.90
CA LEU A 172 -6.88 -18.60 -2.26
C LEU A 172 -6.26 -19.84 -2.94
N TYR A 173 -5.34 -19.62 -3.88
CA TYR A 173 -4.65 -20.69 -4.56
C TYR A 173 -3.79 -21.56 -3.61
N LYS A 174 -3.07 -20.92 -2.70
CA LYS A 174 -2.26 -21.65 -1.70
C LYS A 174 -3.11 -22.42 -0.69
N GLN A 175 -4.29 -21.90 -0.38
CA GLN A 175 -5.18 -22.51 0.61
C GLN A 175 -6.09 -23.60 0.01
N PHE A 176 -6.59 -23.42 -1.21
CA PHE A 176 -7.61 -24.27 -1.81
C PHE A 176 -7.21 -24.89 -3.15
N GLY A 177 -6.03 -24.57 -3.67
CA GLY A 177 -5.53 -25.08 -4.95
C GLY A 177 -6.33 -24.63 -6.17
N GLN A 178 -6.12 -25.28 -7.30
CA GLN A 178 -6.83 -25.00 -8.56
C GLN A 178 -8.34 -25.23 -8.45
N GLU A 179 -8.76 -26.27 -7.74
CA GLU A 179 -10.19 -26.58 -7.56
C GLU A 179 -10.92 -25.45 -6.82
N GLY A 180 -10.29 -24.86 -5.80
CA GLY A 180 -10.84 -23.68 -5.10
C GLY A 180 -10.97 -22.48 -6.02
N LEU A 181 -9.96 -22.18 -6.83
CA LEU A 181 -10.04 -21.10 -7.82
C LEU A 181 -11.14 -21.34 -8.85
N ASP A 182 -11.29 -22.58 -9.35
CA ASP A 182 -12.34 -22.94 -10.30
C ASP A 182 -13.73 -22.67 -9.72
N LYS A 183 -13.97 -23.03 -8.44
CA LYS A 183 -15.24 -22.76 -7.75
C LYS A 183 -15.49 -21.28 -7.49
N ILE A 184 -14.47 -20.54 -7.06
CA ILE A 184 -14.57 -19.09 -6.87
C ILE A 184 -14.88 -18.42 -8.21
N ALA A 185 -14.12 -18.71 -9.26
CA ALA A 185 -14.32 -18.12 -10.59
C ALA A 185 -15.70 -18.43 -11.17
N ALA A 186 -16.23 -19.66 -10.95
CA ALA A 186 -17.56 -20.06 -11.41
C ALA A 186 -18.70 -19.23 -10.81
N ASN A 187 -18.50 -18.68 -9.62
CA ASN A 187 -19.52 -17.92 -8.90
C ASN A 187 -19.27 -16.39 -8.94
N ALA A 188 -18.03 -15.95 -9.16
CA ALA A 188 -17.63 -14.55 -9.05
C ALA A 188 -18.00 -13.70 -10.27
N VAL A 189 -18.28 -12.42 -10.02
CA VAL A 189 -18.17 -11.37 -11.04
C VAL A 189 -16.74 -10.82 -10.98
N VAL A 190 -15.98 -10.97 -12.08
CA VAL A 190 -14.59 -10.50 -12.14
C VAL A 190 -14.55 -9.03 -12.57
N THR A 191 -13.98 -8.17 -11.75
CA THR A 191 -13.88 -6.73 -11.98
C THR A 191 -12.50 -6.31 -12.48
N ALA A 192 -12.44 -5.14 -13.14
CA ALA A 192 -11.20 -4.62 -13.71
C ALA A 192 -10.30 -3.89 -12.68
N SER A 193 -10.81 -3.58 -11.48
CA SER A 193 -10.04 -2.89 -10.43
C SER A 193 -10.63 -3.15 -9.05
N SER A 194 -9.79 -3.06 -8.01
CA SER A 194 -10.25 -3.16 -6.62
C SER A 194 -11.31 -2.08 -6.30
N GLY A 195 -11.13 -0.87 -6.87
CA GLY A 195 -12.11 0.20 -6.74
C GLY A 195 -13.49 -0.17 -7.27
N THR A 196 -13.57 -0.85 -8.42
CA THR A 196 -14.84 -1.34 -8.97
C THR A 196 -15.49 -2.36 -8.05
N THR A 197 -14.70 -3.25 -7.44
CA THR A 197 -15.21 -4.26 -6.51
C THR A 197 -15.91 -3.64 -5.31
N TYR A 198 -15.19 -2.83 -4.51
CA TYR A 198 -15.78 -2.30 -3.27
C TYR A 198 -16.83 -1.21 -3.52
N LYS A 199 -16.69 -0.39 -4.57
CA LYS A 199 -17.72 0.58 -4.96
C LYS A 199 -19.01 -0.10 -5.39
N GLY A 200 -18.93 -1.22 -6.15
CA GLY A 200 -20.09 -2.00 -6.55
C GLY A 200 -20.83 -2.61 -5.36
N VAL A 201 -20.12 -3.09 -4.33
CA VAL A 201 -20.75 -3.55 -3.08
C VAL A 201 -21.44 -2.40 -2.35
N ALA A 202 -20.77 -1.26 -2.22
CA ALA A 202 -21.34 -0.08 -1.55
C ALA A 202 -22.58 0.45 -2.28
N ALA A 203 -22.57 0.42 -3.61
CA ALA A 203 -23.73 0.79 -4.45
C ALA A 203 -24.86 -0.27 -4.47
N GLY A 204 -24.62 -1.47 -3.94
CA GLY A 204 -25.58 -2.56 -3.92
C GLY A 204 -25.67 -3.37 -5.22
N GLU A 205 -24.66 -3.30 -6.09
CA GLU A 205 -24.55 -4.14 -7.29
C GLU A 205 -24.21 -5.60 -6.92
N TYR A 206 -23.40 -5.78 -5.87
CA TYR A 206 -22.98 -7.08 -5.35
C TYR A 206 -23.32 -7.22 -3.88
N ALA A 207 -23.67 -8.44 -3.45
CA ALA A 207 -23.89 -8.74 -2.02
C ALA A 207 -22.57 -8.79 -1.25
N VAL A 208 -21.50 -9.28 -1.90
CA VAL A 208 -20.17 -9.43 -1.28
C VAL A 208 -19.09 -8.96 -2.24
N GLY A 209 -18.04 -8.37 -1.69
CA GLY A 209 -16.79 -8.09 -2.40
C GLY A 209 -15.61 -8.71 -1.66
N MET A 210 -14.82 -9.51 -2.35
CA MET A 210 -13.53 -9.93 -1.84
C MET A 210 -12.56 -8.79 -2.03
N THR A 211 -12.20 -8.07 -0.96
CA THR A 211 -11.51 -6.78 -1.05
C THR A 211 -10.62 -6.48 0.15
N LEU A 212 -10.31 -5.23 0.35
CA LEU A 212 -9.38 -4.68 1.33
C LEU A 212 -10.14 -4.14 2.54
N GLU A 213 -9.63 -4.41 3.74
CA GLU A 213 -10.16 -3.94 5.01
C GLU A 213 -10.41 -2.43 5.01
N TYR A 214 -9.37 -1.63 4.70
CA TYR A 214 -9.46 -0.18 4.72
C TYR A 214 -10.56 0.35 3.80
N ALA A 215 -10.67 -0.22 2.59
CA ALA A 215 -11.64 0.23 1.61
C ALA A 215 -13.09 -0.05 2.03
N ALA A 216 -13.34 -1.18 2.71
CA ALA A 216 -14.63 -1.48 3.30
C ALA A 216 -14.92 -0.58 4.52
N GLN A 217 -13.89 -0.32 5.35
CA GLN A 217 -14.00 0.51 6.54
C GLN A 217 -14.35 1.97 6.23
N GLU A 218 -13.87 2.52 5.11
CA GLU A 218 -14.24 3.87 4.65
C GLU A 218 -15.78 4.02 4.52
N TYR A 219 -16.48 3.03 4.00
CA TYR A 219 -17.95 3.07 3.88
C TYR A 219 -18.65 2.90 5.22
N VAL A 220 -18.14 2.04 6.10
CA VAL A 220 -18.67 1.88 7.46
C VAL A 220 -18.51 3.18 8.25
N ALA A 221 -17.34 3.80 8.22
CA ALA A 221 -17.05 5.08 8.86
C ALA A 221 -17.87 6.23 8.23
N GLY A 222 -18.12 6.16 6.92
CA GLY A 222 -19.00 7.08 6.18
C GLY A 222 -20.49 6.91 6.49
N GLY A 223 -20.88 5.97 7.38
CA GLY A 223 -22.23 5.80 7.87
C GLY A 223 -23.12 4.85 7.06
N GLN A 224 -22.57 4.07 6.13
CA GLN A 224 -23.33 3.02 5.43
C GLN A 224 -23.53 1.81 6.36
N LYS A 225 -24.63 1.79 7.09
CA LYS A 225 -24.94 0.80 8.14
C LYS A 225 -25.12 -0.62 7.60
N GLU A 226 -25.49 -0.77 6.33
CA GLU A 226 -25.64 -2.04 5.63
C GLU A 226 -24.31 -2.69 5.24
N ILE A 227 -23.21 -1.95 5.29
CA ILE A 227 -21.87 -2.48 4.99
C ILE A 227 -21.25 -3.06 6.24
N LYS A 228 -20.78 -4.30 6.11
CA LYS A 228 -20.05 -5.03 7.16
C LYS A 228 -18.73 -5.56 6.63
N LEU A 229 -17.73 -5.55 7.51
CA LEU A 229 -16.46 -6.26 7.27
C LEU A 229 -16.58 -7.65 7.90
N VAL A 230 -16.23 -8.66 7.14
CA VAL A 230 -16.12 -10.04 7.62
C VAL A 230 -14.69 -10.51 7.43
N TYR A 231 -14.03 -10.81 8.53
CA TYR A 231 -12.71 -11.44 8.55
C TYR A 231 -12.93 -12.95 8.46
N PRO A 232 -12.45 -13.60 7.39
CA PRO A 232 -12.71 -15.03 7.19
C PRO A 232 -12.14 -15.88 8.32
N THR A 233 -12.96 -16.75 8.90
CA THR A 233 -12.54 -17.64 10.02
C THR A 233 -11.50 -18.67 9.59
N GLU A 234 -11.34 -18.91 8.29
CA GLU A 234 -10.28 -19.73 7.69
C GLU A 234 -8.92 -19.01 7.67
N GLY A 235 -8.92 -17.71 7.84
CA GLY A 235 -7.76 -16.82 7.85
C GLY A 235 -7.80 -15.80 6.71
N SER A 236 -7.50 -14.55 7.06
CA SER A 236 -7.28 -13.46 6.10
C SER A 236 -5.89 -13.59 5.47
N TYR A 237 -5.69 -12.99 4.31
CA TYR A 237 -4.38 -12.85 3.68
C TYR A 237 -3.85 -11.45 3.89
N LEU A 238 -2.53 -11.32 4.00
CA LEU A 238 -1.86 -10.04 4.12
C LEU A 238 -1.20 -9.66 2.80
N ALA A 239 -1.35 -8.41 2.41
CA ALA A 239 -0.61 -7.82 1.31
C ALA A 239 0.09 -6.54 1.82
N PRO A 240 1.34 -6.67 2.30
CA PRO A 240 2.11 -5.51 2.69
C PRO A 240 2.45 -4.67 1.46
N GLU A 241 2.32 -3.37 1.61
CA GLU A 241 2.81 -2.38 0.67
C GLU A 241 4.07 -1.74 1.20
N GLY A 242 5.02 -1.55 0.32
CA GLY A 242 6.31 -1.00 0.66
C GLY A 242 6.71 0.19 -0.19
N MET A 243 7.83 0.74 0.20
CA MET A 243 8.52 1.81 -0.50
C MET A 243 9.99 1.51 -0.65
N PHE A 244 10.62 2.11 -1.64
CA PHE A 244 12.05 2.02 -1.87
C PHE A 244 12.59 3.30 -2.50
N ILE A 245 13.88 3.55 -2.33
CA ILE A 245 14.62 4.59 -3.05
C ILE A 245 14.99 4.03 -4.43
N ILE A 246 14.74 4.80 -5.48
CA ILE A 246 15.07 4.40 -6.85
C ILE A 246 16.59 4.46 -7.03
N LYS A 247 17.18 3.39 -7.59
CA LYS A 247 18.62 3.32 -7.84
C LYS A 247 19.05 4.43 -8.79
N GLY A 248 20.05 5.19 -8.38
CA GLY A 248 20.52 6.36 -9.13
C GLY A 248 19.67 7.61 -8.95
N ALA A 249 18.80 7.67 -7.93
CA ALA A 249 18.03 8.85 -7.55
C ALA A 249 18.94 10.09 -7.47
N LYS A 250 18.49 11.20 -8.07
CA LYS A 250 19.29 12.43 -8.17
C LYS A 250 19.29 13.24 -6.88
N ASN A 251 18.21 13.10 -6.10
CA ASN A 251 17.99 13.86 -4.88
C ASN A 251 18.04 12.92 -3.66
N MET A 252 19.16 12.21 -3.50
CA MET A 252 19.30 11.12 -2.53
C MET A 252 18.97 11.54 -1.09
N ASP A 253 19.46 12.70 -0.62
CA ASP A 253 19.21 13.16 0.75
C ASP A 253 17.71 13.52 0.96
N ALA A 254 17.09 14.12 -0.04
CA ALA A 254 15.65 14.40 -0.02
C ALA A 254 14.83 13.09 -0.07
N ALA A 255 15.28 12.10 -0.85
CA ALA A 255 14.63 10.79 -0.92
C ALA A 255 14.70 10.06 0.44
N LYS A 256 15.86 10.09 1.12
CA LYS A 256 16.00 9.53 2.48
C LYS A 256 15.11 10.25 3.50
N ALA A 257 15.08 11.59 3.46
CA ALA A 257 14.23 12.36 4.36
C ALA A 257 12.73 12.09 4.13
N LEU A 258 12.31 11.92 2.86
CA LEU A 258 10.94 11.51 2.53
C LEU A 258 10.66 10.08 3.00
N TYR A 259 11.60 9.15 2.81
CA TYR A 259 11.51 7.76 3.24
C TYR A 259 11.28 7.68 4.76
N ASP A 260 12.13 8.35 5.55
CA ASP A 260 12.03 8.36 7.01
C ASP A 260 10.73 9.04 7.47
N GLY A 261 10.32 10.13 6.81
CA GLY A 261 9.06 10.80 7.09
C GLY A 261 7.83 9.94 6.81
N LEU A 262 7.80 9.19 5.71
CA LEU A 262 6.71 8.24 5.40
C LEU A 262 6.68 7.06 6.39
N LEU A 263 7.84 6.66 6.93
CA LEU A 263 7.94 5.58 7.92
C LEU A 263 7.70 6.06 9.35
N SER A 264 7.67 7.37 9.59
CA SER A 264 7.49 7.93 10.93
C SER A 264 6.19 7.44 11.58
N LYS A 265 6.17 7.45 12.92
CA LYS A 265 5.00 7.06 13.69
C LYS A 265 3.80 7.94 13.34
N GLU A 266 4.02 9.25 13.28
CA GLU A 266 3.00 10.26 12.98
C GLU A 266 2.39 10.05 11.58
N SER A 267 3.21 9.69 10.60
CA SER A 267 2.72 9.39 9.25
C SER A 267 1.85 8.13 9.24
N GLN A 268 2.29 7.06 9.90
CA GLN A 268 1.51 5.81 9.94
C GLN A 268 0.24 5.96 10.81
N GLU A 269 0.26 6.71 11.91
CA GLU A 269 -0.94 7.04 12.69
C GLU A 269 -1.92 7.90 11.87
N SER A 270 -1.43 8.89 11.14
CA SER A 270 -2.26 9.73 10.26
C SER A 270 -2.92 8.90 9.16
N GLN A 271 -2.16 7.99 8.51
CA GLN A 271 -2.69 7.06 7.51
C GLN A 271 -3.73 6.10 8.10
N LEU A 272 -3.51 5.63 9.32
CA LEU A 272 -4.47 4.77 10.01
C LEU A 272 -5.77 5.50 10.32
N VAL A 273 -5.70 6.70 10.88
CA VAL A 273 -6.88 7.46 11.34
C VAL A 273 -7.68 8.01 10.17
N LYS A 274 -7.01 8.55 9.13
CA LYS A 274 -7.69 9.20 8.00
C LYS A 274 -8.05 8.24 6.87
N ASN A 275 -7.21 7.21 6.63
CA ASN A 275 -7.35 6.32 5.49
C ASN A 275 -7.52 4.84 5.88
N PHE A 276 -7.64 4.54 7.19
CA PHE A 276 -7.79 3.18 7.75
C PHE A 276 -6.69 2.19 7.31
N ARG A 277 -5.49 2.70 6.97
CA ARG A 277 -4.39 1.85 6.55
C ARG A 277 -3.67 1.26 7.75
N CYS A 278 -3.71 -0.06 7.86
CA CYS A 278 -3.07 -0.78 8.96
C CYS A 278 -1.54 -0.54 8.93
N PRO A 279 -0.95 0.00 10.01
CA PRO A 279 0.48 0.33 10.05
C PRO A 279 1.35 -0.92 10.13
N THR A 280 2.59 -0.82 9.65
CA THR A 280 3.62 -1.85 9.87
C THR A 280 4.38 -1.65 11.17
N ARG A 281 4.34 -0.47 11.78
CA ARG A 281 5.01 -0.16 13.05
C ARG A 281 4.36 -0.85 14.23
N THR A 282 5.18 -1.45 15.09
CA THR A 282 4.72 -2.14 16.31
C THR A 282 4.36 -1.19 17.45
N ASP A 283 4.77 0.08 17.37
CA ASP A 283 4.52 1.14 18.35
C ASP A 283 3.30 2.02 18.04
N VAL A 284 2.51 1.64 17.02
CA VAL A 284 1.20 2.24 16.70
C VAL A 284 0.08 1.31 17.21
N ALA A 285 -0.76 1.82 18.10
CA ALA A 285 -1.85 1.06 18.71
C ALA A 285 -3.15 1.22 17.89
N VAL A 286 -3.40 0.31 16.96
CA VAL A 286 -4.52 0.38 15.99
C VAL A 286 -5.88 0.49 16.67
N ALA A 287 -6.17 -0.42 17.61
CA ALA A 287 -7.47 -0.47 18.31
C ALA A 287 -7.73 0.73 19.24
N SER A 288 -6.69 1.50 19.57
CA SER A 288 -6.84 2.74 20.35
C SER A 288 -7.18 3.95 19.48
N LEU A 289 -6.90 3.88 18.19
CA LEU A 289 -7.04 5.00 17.25
C LEU A 289 -8.22 4.83 16.29
N THR A 290 -8.66 3.60 16.07
CA THR A 290 -9.73 3.27 15.13
C THR A 290 -10.64 2.16 15.68
N THR A 291 -11.71 1.86 14.94
CA THR A 291 -12.58 0.70 15.20
C THR A 291 -12.06 -0.60 14.56
N LEU A 292 -10.94 -0.56 13.86
CA LEU A 292 -10.32 -1.74 13.28
C LEU A 292 -9.65 -2.59 14.37
N PRO A 293 -9.63 -3.92 14.25
CA PRO A 293 -8.93 -4.79 15.16
C PRO A 293 -7.41 -4.67 15.01
N ASP A 294 -6.67 -4.89 16.09
CA ASP A 294 -5.22 -5.07 15.99
C ASP A 294 -4.89 -6.29 15.13
N LEU A 295 -3.90 -6.19 14.27
CA LEU A 295 -3.50 -7.26 13.34
C LEU A 295 -3.26 -8.60 14.05
N LYS A 296 -2.69 -8.57 15.27
CA LYS A 296 -2.45 -9.77 16.11
C LYS A 296 -3.71 -10.50 16.54
N THR A 297 -4.88 -9.87 16.45
CA THR A 297 -6.19 -10.48 16.82
C THR A 297 -6.89 -11.10 15.62
N ILE A 298 -6.39 -10.85 14.41
CA ILE A 298 -6.95 -11.39 13.18
C ILE A 298 -6.28 -12.73 12.88
N LYS A 299 -7.08 -13.77 12.59
CA LYS A 299 -6.53 -15.03 12.10
C LYS A 299 -5.96 -14.82 10.71
N ILE A 300 -4.68 -15.09 10.53
CA ILE A 300 -3.97 -14.95 9.26
C ILE A 300 -3.63 -16.34 8.71
N PHE A 301 -3.96 -16.56 7.44
CA PHE A 301 -3.40 -17.68 6.67
C PHE A 301 -2.04 -17.25 6.11
N PRO A 302 -0.96 -17.95 6.47
CA PRO A 302 0.38 -17.51 6.09
C PRO A 302 0.63 -17.70 4.60
N VAL A 303 1.09 -16.64 3.94
CA VAL A 303 1.57 -16.66 2.55
C VAL A 303 2.95 -16.03 2.46
N SER A 304 3.85 -16.65 1.72
CA SER A 304 5.17 -16.09 1.47
C SER A 304 5.10 -15.02 0.38
N GLN A 305 5.52 -13.81 0.68
CA GLN A 305 5.60 -12.71 -0.28
C GLN A 305 6.65 -12.97 -1.37
N GLU A 306 7.74 -13.66 -1.01
CA GLU A 306 8.80 -14.04 -1.94
C GLU A 306 8.32 -15.13 -2.92
N ALA A 307 7.66 -16.16 -2.41
CA ALA A 307 7.07 -17.20 -3.25
C ALA A 307 5.97 -16.62 -4.15
N ALA A 308 5.15 -15.67 -3.63
CA ALA A 308 4.15 -14.97 -4.44
C ALA A 308 4.79 -14.23 -5.62
N ALA A 309 5.95 -13.58 -5.42
CA ALA A 309 6.68 -12.93 -6.51
C ALA A 309 7.14 -13.93 -7.58
N THR A 310 7.68 -15.06 -7.15
CA THR A 310 8.23 -16.09 -8.04
C THR A 310 7.14 -16.86 -8.81
N GLU A 311 5.99 -17.08 -8.16
CA GLU A 311 4.87 -17.85 -8.72
C GLU A 311 3.85 -16.97 -9.49
N TYR A 312 4.12 -15.68 -9.69
CA TYR A 312 3.15 -14.73 -10.26
C TYR A 312 2.52 -15.22 -11.57
N GLU A 313 3.34 -15.54 -12.57
CA GLU A 313 2.85 -15.99 -13.89
C GLU A 313 2.04 -17.29 -13.80
N ALA A 314 2.47 -18.23 -12.97
CA ALA A 314 1.79 -19.50 -12.80
C ALA A 314 0.40 -19.31 -12.15
N VAL A 315 0.29 -18.46 -11.13
CA VAL A 315 -0.97 -18.24 -10.42
C VAL A 315 -1.93 -17.40 -11.26
N VAL A 316 -1.46 -16.40 -12.00
CA VAL A 316 -2.29 -15.65 -12.96
C VAL A 316 -2.80 -16.56 -14.08
N ALA A 317 -1.97 -17.48 -14.57
CA ALA A 317 -2.39 -18.47 -15.56
C ALA A 317 -3.46 -19.43 -14.97
N ALA A 318 -3.28 -19.92 -13.73
CA ALA A 318 -4.23 -20.73 -13.02
C ALA A 318 -5.60 -20.03 -12.85
N TRP A 319 -5.59 -18.75 -12.48
CA TRP A 319 -6.78 -17.92 -12.42
C TRP A 319 -7.48 -17.78 -13.78
N ASN A 320 -6.71 -17.45 -14.82
CA ASN A 320 -7.26 -17.31 -16.18
C ASN A 320 -7.90 -18.61 -16.67
N GLN A 321 -7.30 -19.78 -16.33
CA GLN A 321 -7.89 -21.08 -16.62
C GLN A 321 -9.22 -21.28 -15.89
N ALA A 322 -9.30 -20.92 -14.60
CA ALA A 322 -10.50 -21.00 -13.80
C ALA A 322 -11.64 -20.13 -14.40
N VAL A 323 -11.32 -18.88 -14.77
CA VAL A 323 -12.28 -17.95 -15.42
C VAL A 323 -12.72 -18.47 -16.80
N ALA A 324 -11.82 -19.07 -17.59
CA ALA A 324 -12.19 -19.65 -18.89
C ALA A 324 -13.15 -20.83 -18.77
N LYS A 325 -13.01 -21.67 -17.74
CA LYS A 325 -13.92 -22.80 -17.44
C LYS A 325 -15.29 -22.34 -16.94
N SER A 326 -15.39 -21.12 -16.39
CA SER A 326 -16.65 -20.59 -15.82
C SER A 326 -17.60 -19.99 -16.85
N LYS A 327 -17.12 -19.74 -18.08
CA LYS A 327 -17.88 -19.22 -19.22
C LYS A 327 -18.55 -20.32 -20.00
#